data_1f016a11aac3ed3526afa1d3c407c68f
#
_entry.id   1f016a11aac3ed3526afa1d3c407c68f
#
_cell.length_a   1.000
_cell.length_b   1.000
_cell.length_c   1.000
_cell.angle_alpha   90.00
_cell.angle_beta   90.00
_cell.angle_gamma   90.00
#
_symmetry.space_group_name_H-M   'P 1'
#
loop_
_entity.id
_entity.type
_entity.pdbx_description
1 polymer ?
#
loop_
_entity_poly.entity_id
_entity_poly.type
_entity_poly.pdbx_seq_one_letter_code
_entity_poly.pdbx_strand_id
1 'polypeptide(L)'
;MEKSKLLDRCGAEGEDRLLLAKVLDRAEQAASRNVPAWTDFLSPQQQMLAQDLLRLAGIPETAWLRQGGYQGAERNILLFLPDWMEPETAESPLRCLRASFRPEDRLSHRDILGSLMGMGIVREKVGDILVSPESADLIVLDTVAEFLLSSWNSAGRARLAVTEIPAAHLHIPEVRCEEIRDTVSSLRLDAVCSTGFRMARGRAADLISSGHVQVNWRACTKADKLLSAGDTVSARGFGKFQLAEVGGVTKKGRTAIVVKRYV
;
A
#
# COMPACT_ATOMS: atom_id res chain seq x y z
N MET A 1 16.69 23.98 -0.03
CA MET A 1 16.46 23.91 -1.50
C MET A 1 15.00 24.27 -1.74
N GLU A 2 14.69 25.01 -2.80
CA GLU A 2 13.33 25.49 -3.06
C GLU A 2 12.38 24.30 -3.35
N LYS A 3 11.22 24.26 -2.67
CA LYS A 3 10.23 23.16 -2.74
C LYS A 3 9.88 22.77 -4.18
N SER A 4 9.70 23.75 -5.08
CA SER A 4 9.40 23.49 -6.49
C SER A 4 10.50 22.67 -7.17
N LYS A 5 11.77 23.02 -6.95
CA LYS A 5 12.91 22.29 -7.53
C LYS A 5 13.02 20.85 -7.05
N LEU A 6 12.64 20.59 -5.78
CA LEU A 6 12.58 19.21 -5.25
C LEU A 6 11.51 18.38 -5.98
N LEU A 7 10.32 18.95 -6.14
CA LEU A 7 9.21 18.28 -6.83
C LEU A 7 9.53 18.03 -8.32
N ASP A 8 10.19 18.98 -8.99
CA ASP A 8 10.61 18.81 -10.38
C ASP A 8 11.64 17.68 -10.53
N ARG A 9 12.57 17.55 -9.60
CA ARG A 9 13.58 16.46 -9.58
C ARG A 9 12.98 15.08 -9.33
N CYS A 10 11.87 14.99 -8.60
CA CYS A 10 11.15 13.74 -8.42
C CYS A 10 10.35 13.30 -9.65
N GLY A 11 10.23 14.17 -10.68
CA GLY A 11 9.43 13.88 -11.86
C GLY A 11 7.94 13.71 -11.55
N ALA A 12 7.47 14.30 -10.47
CA ALA A 12 6.08 14.19 -10.06
C ALA A 12 5.21 15.19 -10.82
N GLU A 13 4.10 14.69 -11.36
CA GLU A 13 3.13 15.51 -12.12
C GLU A 13 1.72 15.34 -11.54
N GLY A 14 0.82 16.25 -11.86
CA GLY A 14 -0.60 16.16 -11.52
C GLY A 14 -0.87 15.95 -10.03
N GLU A 15 -1.65 14.94 -9.70
CA GLU A 15 -2.07 14.61 -8.32
C GLU A 15 -0.89 14.19 -7.43
N ASP A 16 0.08 13.45 -7.98
CA ASP A 16 1.28 13.04 -7.23
C ASP A 16 2.12 14.25 -6.81
N ARG A 17 2.21 15.30 -7.65
CA ARG A 17 2.90 16.53 -7.30
C ARG A 17 2.24 17.25 -6.12
N LEU A 18 0.91 17.32 -6.10
CA LEU A 18 0.15 17.93 -5.00
C LEU A 18 0.33 17.14 -3.71
N LEU A 19 0.28 15.83 -3.80
CA LEU A 19 0.51 14.94 -2.66
C LEU A 19 1.91 15.12 -2.09
N LEU A 20 2.93 15.08 -2.92
CA LEU A 20 4.32 15.25 -2.51
C LEU A 20 4.59 16.64 -1.93
N ALA A 21 3.91 17.67 -2.44
CA ALA A 21 3.95 19.00 -1.85
C ALA A 21 3.43 19.02 -0.41
N LYS A 22 2.31 18.31 -0.14
CA LYS A 22 1.75 18.16 1.22
C LYS A 22 2.69 17.37 2.13
N VAL A 23 3.40 16.35 1.60
CA VAL A 23 4.41 15.59 2.38
C VAL A 23 5.49 16.53 2.90
N LEU A 24 6.05 17.41 2.04
CA LEU A 24 7.04 18.40 2.46
C LEU A 24 6.47 19.40 3.47
N ASP A 25 5.21 19.85 3.28
CA ASP A 25 4.57 20.78 4.21
C ASP A 25 4.43 20.16 5.62
N ARG A 26 4.12 18.87 5.70
CA ARG A 26 4.03 18.17 6.99
C ARG A 26 5.39 18.01 7.65
N ALA A 27 6.42 17.67 6.87
CA ALA A 27 7.79 17.60 7.38
C ALA A 27 8.28 18.97 7.91
N GLU A 28 8.04 20.05 7.14
CA GLU A 28 8.36 21.41 7.56
C GLU A 28 7.56 21.85 8.79
N GLN A 29 6.28 21.48 8.86
CA GLN A 29 5.42 21.75 10.02
C GLN A 29 5.98 21.11 11.30
N ALA A 30 6.40 19.83 11.23
CA ALA A 30 6.98 19.15 12.38
C ALA A 30 8.26 19.82 12.84
N ALA A 31 9.16 20.14 11.93
CA ALA A 31 10.43 20.78 12.24
C ALA A 31 10.29 22.23 12.72
N SER A 32 9.44 23.05 12.05
CA SER A 32 9.36 24.49 12.35
C SER A 32 8.45 24.82 13.54
N ARG A 33 7.36 24.06 13.71
CA ARG A 33 6.40 24.27 14.83
C ARG A 33 6.70 23.41 16.04
N ASN A 34 7.65 22.49 15.92
CA ASN A 34 8.07 21.60 17.00
C ASN A 34 6.89 20.72 17.55
N VAL A 35 5.98 20.30 16.68
CA VAL A 35 4.82 19.44 16.96
C VAL A 35 4.72 18.31 15.95
N PRO A 36 4.23 17.12 16.34
CA PRO A 36 4.03 16.04 15.40
C PRO A 36 3.10 16.47 14.25
N ALA A 37 3.39 16.00 13.05
CA ALA A 37 2.56 16.24 11.87
C ALA A 37 2.49 14.97 11.00
N TRP A 38 1.38 14.75 10.33
CA TRP A 38 1.20 13.54 9.53
C TRP A 38 0.51 13.81 8.20
N THR A 39 0.71 12.89 7.28
CA THR A 39 0.00 12.88 6.00
C THR A 39 -1.34 12.19 6.13
N ASP A 40 -2.16 12.31 5.10
CA ASP A 40 -3.23 11.36 4.87
C ASP A 40 -2.64 9.97 4.51
N PHE A 41 -3.47 8.92 4.38
CA PHE A 41 -3.02 7.60 3.97
C PHE A 41 -2.50 7.60 2.53
N LEU A 42 -1.31 7.08 2.37
CA LEU A 42 -0.62 6.90 1.10
C LEU A 42 -0.74 5.46 0.61
N SER A 43 -0.97 5.29 -0.67
CA SER A 43 -0.82 3.98 -1.32
C SER A 43 0.66 3.55 -1.32
N PRO A 44 0.98 2.27 -1.53
CA PRO A 44 2.38 1.81 -1.60
C PRO A 44 3.22 2.58 -2.63
N GLN A 45 2.64 2.90 -3.79
CA GLN A 45 3.31 3.72 -4.81
C GLN A 45 3.62 5.14 -4.30
N GLN A 46 2.64 5.78 -3.65
CA GLN A 46 2.79 7.13 -3.09
C GLN A 46 3.82 7.17 -1.96
N GLN A 47 3.87 6.11 -1.13
CA GLN A 47 4.91 5.97 -0.09
C GLN A 47 6.32 5.92 -0.68
N MET A 48 6.51 5.20 -1.79
CA MET A 48 7.79 5.15 -2.49
C MET A 48 8.20 6.52 -3.02
N LEU A 49 7.28 7.24 -3.68
CA LEU A 49 7.53 8.60 -4.18
C LEU A 49 7.85 9.56 -3.04
N ALA A 50 7.11 9.48 -1.93
CA ALA A 50 7.34 10.30 -0.75
C ALA A 50 8.73 10.01 -0.13
N GLN A 51 9.13 8.76 -0.01
CA GLN A 51 10.44 8.37 0.51
C GLN A 51 11.59 8.88 -0.37
N ASP A 52 11.46 8.76 -1.70
CA ASP A 52 12.44 9.31 -2.66
C ASP A 52 12.56 10.85 -2.51
N LEU A 53 11.43 11.54 -2.36
CA LEU A 53 11.40 12.98 -2.14
C LEU A 53 12.06 13.41 -0.83
N LEU A 54 11.72 12.72 0.28
CA LEU A 54 12.30 13.01 1.61
C LEU A 54 13.82 12.82 1.60
N ARG A 55 14.31 11.76 0.93
CA ARG A 55 15.75 11.53 0.75
C ARG A 55 16.40 12.65 -0.06
N LEU A 56 15.78 13.09 -1.17
CA LEU A 56 16.26 14.24 -1.97
C LEU A 56 16.24 15.54 -1.21
N ALA A 57 15.29 15.72 -0.29
CA ALA A 57 15.19 16.88 0.59
C ALA A 57 16.22 16.85 1.74
N GLY A 58 16.94 15.74 1.94
CA GLY A 58 17.87 15.56 3.04
C GLY A 58 17.21 15.34 4.40
N ILE A 59 15.93 14.93 4.42
CA ILE A 59 15.20 14.63 5.64
C ILE A 59 15.58 13.21 6.08
N PRO A 60 16.17 13.02 7.27
CA PRO A 60 16.65 11.72 7.73
C PRO A 60 15.49 10.76 8.01
N GLU A 61 15.74 9.46 7.87
CA GLU A 61 14.73 8.42 8.15
C GLU A 61 14.30 8.38 9.63
N THR A 62 15.11 8.92 10.53
CA THR A 62 14.79 9.06 11.95
C THR A 62 13.76 10.15 12.25
N ALA A 63 13.54 11.10 11.32
CA ALA A 63 12.59 12.21 11.50
C ALA A 63 11.14 11.84 11.22
N TRP A 64 10.86 10.60 10.80
CA TRP A 64 9.50 10.20 10.45
C TRP A 64 9.30 8.68 10.56
N LEU A 65 8.03 8.29 10.75
CA LEU A 65 7.59 6.90 10.85
C LEU A 65 6.53 6.60 9.80
N ARG A 66 6.48 5.35 9.36
CA ARG A 66 5.31 4.82 8.62
C ARG A 66 4.39 4.13 9.60
N GLN A 67 3.12 4.52 9.59
CA GLN A 67 2.10 3.91 10.43
C GLN A 67 0.88 3.54 9.60
N GLY A 68 0.41 2.30 9.73
CA GLY A 68 -0.78 1.78 9.05
C GLY A 68 -1.74 1.07 9.99
N GLY A 69 -1.48 1.15 11.33
CA GLY A 69 -2.32 0.54 12.36
C GLY A 69 -1.95 -0.91 12.71
N TYR A 70 -1.24 -1.62 11.86
CA TYR A 70 -0.75 -2.98 12.10
C TYR A 70 0.49 -3.30 11.25
N GLN A 71 1.21 -4.35 11.63
CA GLN A 71 2.39 -4.79 10.88
C GLN A 71 1.98 -5.39 9.53
N GLY A 72 2.54 -4.86 8.44
CA GLY A 72 2.24 -5.32 7.08
C GLY A 72 1.11 -4.55 6.40
N ALA A 73 0.61 -3.46 7.01
CA ALA A 73 -0.37 -2.59 6.38
C ALA A 73 0.12 -2.08 5.02
N GLU A 74 -0.73 -2.14 4.00
CA GLU A 74 -0.41 -1.65 2.67
C GLU A 74 -0.49 -0.12 2.60
N ARG A 75 -1.52 0.45 3.21
CA ARG A 75 -1.69 1.90 3.25
C ARG A 75 -1.18 2.46 4.56
N ASN A 76 -0.28 3.42 4.47
CA ASN A 76 0.35 4.04 5.64
C ASN A 76 0.26 5.55 5.56
N ILE A 77 0.24 6.19 6.71
CA ILE A 77 0.58 7.60 6.86
C ILE A 77 2.08 7.75 7.08
N LEU A 78 2.61 8.92 6.78
CA LEU A 78 3.92 9.35 7.27
C LEU A 78 3.70 10.28 8.46
N LEU A 79 4.17 9.87 9.63
CA LEU A 79 4.16 10.67 10.85
C LEU A 79 5.55 11.29 11.03
N PHE A 80 5.63 12.61 10.92
CA PHE A 80 6.84 13.38 11.12
C PHE A 80 6.98 13.76 12.59
N LEU A 81 8.18 13.57 13.12
CA LEU A 81 8.50 13.77 14.52
C LEU A 81 9.30 15.07 14.69
N PRO A 82 8.97 15.90 15.69
CA PRO A 82 9.88 16.96 16.13
C PRO A 82 11.13 16.38 16.79
N ASP A 83 12.23 17.12 16.83
CA ASP A 83 13.54 16.64 17.29
C ASP A 83 13.57 16.11 18.75
N TRP A 84 12.63 16.53 19.57
CA TRP A 84 12.54 16.11 20.98
C TRP A 84 11.74 14.82 21.21
N MET A 85 11.01 14.35 20.18
CA MET A 85 10.08 13.22 20.30
C MET A 85 10.72 11.91 19.87
N GLU A 86 10.73 10.95 20.76
CA GLU A 86 11.17 9.59 20.45
C GLU A 86 10.04 8.83 19.71
N PRO A 87 10.39 7.96 18.74
CA PRO A 87 9.41 7.18 17.96
C PRO A 87 8.39 6.41 18.81
N GLU A 88 8.83 5.86 19.94
CA GLU A 88 8.04 5.04 20.86
C GLU A 88 6.99 5.84 21.64
N THR A 89 7.20 7.14 21.77
CA THR A 89 6.29 8.05 22.50
C THR A 89 5.31 8.79 21.60
N ALA A 90 5.47 8.60 20.28
CA ALA A 90 4.61 9.30 19.31
C ALA A 90 3.19 8.72 19.30
N GLU A 91 2.22 9.54 19.68
CA GLU A 91 0.83 9.17 19.58
C GLU A 91 0.41 9.01 18.12
N SER A 92 -0.28 7.92 17.84
CA SER A 92 -0.79 7.64 16.49
C SER A 92 -2.11 8.38 16.25
N PRO A 93 -2.25 9.11 15.15
CA PRO A 93 -3.53 9.71 14.77
C PRO A 93 -4.50 8.70 14.13
N LEU A 94 -4.23 7.41 14.27
CA LEU A 94 -5.02 6.33 13.68
C LEU A 94 -5.97 5.75 14.71
N ARG A 95 -7.20 5.51 14.30
CA ARG A 95 -8.20 4.77 15.08
C ARG A 95 -8.64 3.53 14.30
N CYS A 96 -8.95 2.47 15.02
CA CYS A 96 -9.41 1.22 14.45
C CYS A 96 -10.90 1.05 14.74
N LEU A 97 -11.70 0.87 13.70
CA LEU A 97 -13.14 0.70 13.78
C LEU A 97 -13.51 -0.68 13.25
N ARG A 98 -14.47 -1.32 13.91
CA ARG A 98 -15.11 -2.56 13.45
C ARG A 98 -16.55 -2.29 13.06
N ALA A 99 -16.88 -2.59 11.82
CA ALA A 99 -18.25 -2.62 11.33
C ALA A 99 -18.71 -4.08 11.30
N SER A 100 -19.58 -4.48 12.21
CA SER A 100 -20.18 -5.82 12.26
C SER A 100 -21.45 -5.88 11.41
N PHE A 101 -21.63 -7.00 10.69
CA PHE A 101 -22.78 -7.26 9.83
C PHE A 101 -23.12 -8.75 9.84
N ARG A 102 -24.26 -9.13 9.27
CA ARG A 102 -24.66 -10.54 9.21
C ARG A 102 -23.89 -11.28 8.11
N PRO A 103 -23.48 -12.55 8.36
CA PRO A 103 -22.75 -13.34 7.36
C PRO A 103 -23.47 -13.48 6.02
N GLU A 104 -24.82 -13.47 6.05
CA GLU A 104 -25.67 -13.57 4.85
C GLU A 104 -25.52 -12.37 3.92
N ASP A 105 -25.15 -11.20 4.46
CA ASP A 105 -24.97 -9.98 3.70
C ASP A 105 -23.76 -10.02 2.76
N ARG A 106 -22.75 -10.87 3.05
CA ARG A 106 -21.57 -11.16 2.22
C ARG A 106 -20.88 -9.93 1.69
N LEU A 107 -20.67 -8.93 2.53
CA LEU A 107 -20.04 -7.68 2.13
C LEU A 107 -18.59 -7.90 1.71
N SER A 108 -18.22 -7.29 0.60
CA SER A 108 -16.85 -7.28 0.09
C SER A 108 -16.14 -5.98 0.47
N HIS A 109 -14.82 -5.96 0.30
CA HIS A 109 -14.02 -4.73 0.41
C HIS A 109 -14.60 -3.58 -0.43
N ARG A 110 -15.11 -3.89 -1.64
CA ARG A 110 -15.69 -2.89 -2.54
C ARG A 110 -16.99 -2.29 -1.99
N ASP A 111 -17.81 -3.10 -1.35
CA ASP A 111 -19.08 -2.65 -0.77
C ASP A 111 -18.82 -1.72 0.43
N ILE A 112 -17.89 -2.10 1.30
CA ILE A 112 -17.45 -1.28 2.43
C ILE A 112 -16.86 0.05 1.93
N LEU A 113 -15.88 0.00 1.03
CA LEU A 113 -15.27 1.21 0.48
C LEU A 113 -16.30 2.11 -0.22
N GLY A 114 -17.20 1.51 -1.02
CA GLY A 114 -18.27 2.24 -1.72
C GLY A 114 -19.21 2.95 -0.78
N SER A 115 -19.56 2.32 0.36
CA SER A 115 -20.42 2.96 1.37
C SER A 115 -19.74 4.17 2.03
N LEU A 116 -18.45 4.08 2.34
CA LEU A 116 -17.68 5.20 2.90
C LEU A 116 -17.59 6.38 1.91
N MET A 117 -17.29 6.08 0.63
CA MET A 117 -17.25 7.12 -0.42
C MET A 117 -18.63 7.77 -0.63
N GLY A 118 -19.71 6.97 -0.54
CA GLY A 118 -21.10 7.46 -0.61
C GLY A 118 -21.48 8.42 0.52
N MET A 119 -20.81 8.34 1.67
CA MET A 119 -20.94 9.27 2.80
C MET A 119 -20.07 10.53 2.67
N GLY A 120 -19.29 10.67 1.57
CA GLY A 120 -18.38 11.79 1.36
C GLY A 120 -17.00 11.62 2.00
N ILE A 121 -16.68 10.44 2.55
CA ILE A 121 -15.32 10.17 3.05
C ILE A 121 -14.40 9.98 1.85
N VAL A 122 -13.29 10.71 1.82
CA VAL A 122 -12.27 10.55 0.78
C VAL A 122 -11.34 9.38 1.10
N ARG A 123 -10.84 8.69 0.05
CA ARG A 123 -10.05 7.45 0.18
C ARG A 123 -8.79 7.63 1.04
N GLU A 124 -8.23 8.82 1.02
CA GLU A 124 -7.02 9.20 1.74
C GLU A 124 -7.20 9.24 3.27
N LYS A 125 -8.44 9.30 3.76
CA LYS A 125 -8.74 9.24 5.20
C LYS A 125 -8.87 7.82 5.73
N VAL A 126 -8.85 6.82 4.83
CA VAL A 126 -9.04 5.41 5.15
C VAL A 126 -7.78 4.62 4.77
N GLY A 127 -7.25 3.89 5.71
CA GLY A 127 -6.16 2.93 5.53
C GLY A 127 -6.61 1.63 4.88
N ASP A 128 -6.15 0.51 5.41
CA ASP A 128 -6.60 -0.79 4.97
C ASP A 128 -8.00 -1.10 5.51
N ILE A 129 -8.74 -1.88 4.73
CA ILE A 129 -10.06 -2.41 5.06
C ILE A 129 -9.91 -3.94 5.11
N LEU A 130 -10.01 -4.51 6.30
CA LEU A 130 -9.81 -5.93 6.56
C LEU A 130 -11.17 -6.60 6.68
N VAL A 131 -11.61 -7.28 5.63
CA VAL A 131 -12.95 -7.89 5.60
C VAL A 131 -12.88 -9.33 6.04
N SER A 132 -13.77 -9.71 6.95
CA SER A 132 -14.06 -11.05 7.43
C SER A 132 -15.51 -11.44 7.11
N PRO A 133 -15.95 -12.67 7.34
CA PRO A 133 -17.32 -13.10 7.05
C PRO A 133 -18.41 -12.30 7.79
N GLU A 134 -18.11 -11.73 8.95
CA GLU A 134 -19.08 -11.11 9.86
C GLU A 134 -18.75 -9.67 10.22
N SER A 135 -17.60 -9.16 9.77
CA SER A 135 -17.17 -7.81 10.06
C SER A 135 -16.18 -7.26 9.05
N ALA A 136 -16.03 -5.95 9.05
CA ALA A 136 -14.92 -5.27 8.41
C ALA A 136 -14.22 -4.39 9.44
N ASP A 137 -12.91 -4.59 9.59
CA ASP A 137 -12.08 -3.73 10.41
C ASP A 137 -11.43 -2.68 9.54
N LEU A 138 -11.47 -1.43 9.97
CA LEU A 138 -10.95 -0.29 9.25
C LEU A 138 -9.94 0.45 10.09
N ILE A 139 -8.87 0.85 9.47
CA ILE A 139 -7.94 1.83 10.04
C ILE A 139 -8.28 3.18 9.42
N VAL A 140 -8.56 4.19 10.23
CA VAL A 140 -8.96 5.51 9.76
C VAL A 140 -8.19 6.59 10.49
N LEU A 141 -8.10 7.78 9.90
CA LEU A 141 -7.63 8.95 10.64
C LEU A 141 -8.65 9.36 11.70
N ASP A 142 -8.19 9.85 12.85
CA ASP A 142 -8.99 10.35 13.96
C ASP A 142 -10.03 11.39 13.52
N THR A 143 -9.67 12.21 12.55
CA THR A 143 -10.52 13.28 11.99
C THR A 143 -11.85 12.81 11.41
N VAL A 144 -11.96 11.52 11.03
CA VAL A 144 -13.21 10.96 10.48
C VAL A 144 -13.84 9.90 11.38
N ALA A 145 -13.16 9.48 12.43
CA ALA A 145 -13.58 8.34 13.25
C ALA A 145 -14.92 8.58 13.96
N GLU A 146 -15.09 9.74 14.62
CA GLU A 146 -16.35 10.07 15.32
C GLU A 146 -17.54 10.15 14.36
N PHE A 147 -17.33 10.71 13.17
CA PHE A 147 -18.38 10.75 12.15
C PHE A 147 -18.79 9.33 11.73
N LEU A 148 -17.82 8.45 11.52
CA LEU A 148 -18.10 7.06 11.15
C LEU A 148 -18.79 6.29 12.28
N LEU A 149 -18.35 6.46 13.52
CA LEU A 149 -18.99 5.83 14.70
C LEU A 149 -20.46 6.24 14.86
N SER A 150 -20.78 7.48 14.59
CA SER A 150 -22.14 8.01 14.78
C SER A 150 -23.06 7.81 13.58
N SER A 151 -22.51 7.79 12.36
CA SER A 151 -23.32 7.94 11.14
C SER A 151 -23.23 6.78 10.17
N TRP A 152 -22.18 5.93 10.24
CA TRP A 152 -22.01 4.84 9.31
C TRP A 152 -22.76 3.58 9.79
N ASN A 153 -24.00 3.43 9.38
CA ASN A 153 -24.92 2.39 9.86
C ASN A 153 -25.35 1.40 8.77
N SER A 154 -24.87 1.55 7.54
CA SER A 154 -25.22 0.65 6.44
C SER A 154 -24.15 0.63 5.33
N ALA A 155 -24.03 -0.52 4.65
CA ALA A 155 -23.30 -0.68 3.40
C ALA A 155 -24.23 -1.37 2.38
N GLY A 156 -24.65 -0.61 1.38
CA GLY A 156 -25.71 -1.07 0.46
C GLY A 156 -27.03 -1.35 1.20
N ARG A 157 -27.44 -2.64 1.21
CA ARG A 157 -28.65 -3.08 1.92
C ARG A 157 -28.38 -3.63 3.31
N ALA A 158 -27.12 -3.91 3.63
CA ALA A 158 -26.71 -4.48 4.91
C ALA A 158 -26.69 -3.39 6.00
N ARG A 159 -27.18 -3.73 7.19
CA ARG A 159 -27.04 -2.89 8.39
C ARG A 159 -25.68 -3.15 9.05
N LEU A 160 -25.06 -2.10 9.53
CA LEU A 160 -23.79 -2.15 10.22
C LEU A 160 -23.96 -1.72 11.69
N ALA A 161 -23.25 -2.42 12.59
CA ALA A 161 -22.98 -1.96 13.94
C ALA A 161 -21.50 -1.58 14.03
N VAL A 162 -21.21 -0.28 14.18
CA VAL A 162 -19.84 0.24 14.17
C VAL A 162 -19.38 0.55 15.57
N THR A 163 -18.21 0.03 15.94
CA THR A 163 -17.59 0.24 17.24
C THR A 163 -16.11 0.52 17.08
N GLU A 164 -15.52 1.27 17.99
CA GLU A 164 -14.08 1.40 18.08
C GLU A 164 -13.47 0.18 18.76
N ILE A 165 -12.32 -0.27 18.26
CA ILE A 165 -11.56 -1.40 18.79
C ILE A 165 -10.09 -1.02 18.98
N PRO A 166 -9.39 -1.61 19.96
CA PRO A 166 -7.93 -1.52 20.04
C PRO A 166 -7.28 -2.14 18.79
N ALA A 167 -6.15 -1.59 18.33
CA ALA A 167 -5.40 -2.11 17.18
C ALA A 167 -4.99 -3.59 17.35
N ALA A 168 -4.72 -4.03 18.58
CA ALA A 168 -4.42 -5.43 18.90
C ALA A 168 -5.58 -6.40 18.62
N HIS A 169 -6.80 -5.89 18.46
CA HIS A 169 -8.00 -6.70 18.19
C HIS A 169 -8.39 -6.71 16.71
N LEU A 170 -7.58 -6.12 15.82
CA LEU A 170 -7.81 -6.18 14.38
C LEU A 170 -7.80 -7.64 13.88
N HIS A 171 -8.80 -8.00 13.10
CA HIS A 171 -8.84 -9.28 12.39
C HIS A 171 -8.01 -9.17 11.09
N ILE A 172 -6.70 -9.38 11.21
CA ILE A 172 -5.80 -9.34 10.07
C ILE A 172 -5.98 -10.65 9.29
N PRO A 173 -6.51 -10.61 8.04
CA PRO A 173 -6.67 -11.82 7.24
C PRO A 173 -5.30 -12.45 6.98
N GLU A 174 -5.25 -13.78 7.07
CA GLU A 174 -4.07 -14.49 6.60
C GLU A 174 -3.84 -14.21 5.13
N VAL A 175 -2.64 -13.77 4.81
CA VAL A 175 -2.25 -13.54 3.42
C VAL A 175 -2.14 -14.89 2.74
N ARG A 176 -3.17 -15.26 1.97
CA ARG A 176 -3.14 -16.49 1.19
C ARG A 176 -2.21 -16.32 0.02
N CYS A 177 -1.14 -17.10 0.02
CA CYS A 177 -0.19 -17.16 -1.07
C CYS A 177 -0.15 -18.56 -1.65
N GLU A 178 -0.23 -18.65 -2.96
CA GLU A 178 0.11 -19.86 -3.69
C GLU A 178 1.60 -19.84 -4.02
N GLU A 179 2.34 -20.85 -3.58
CA GLU A 179 3.75 -21.00 -3.92
C GLU A 179 3.89 -21.73 -5.26
N ILE A 180 4.50 -21.07 -6.23
CA ILE A 180 4.78 -21.61 -7.57
C ILE A 180 6.28 -21.83 -7.68
N ARG A 181 6.70 -23.08 -7.83
CA ARG A 181 8.08 -23.47 -8.10
C ARG A 181 8.24 -23.77 -9.58
N ASP A 182 9.15 -23.09 -10.26
CA ASP A 182 9.39 -23.26 -11.70
C ASP A 182 10.84 -22.93 -12.04
N THR A 183 11.20 -23.05 -13.31
CA THR A 183 12.48 -22.65 -13.83
C THR A 183 12.31 -21.69 -14.99
N VAL A 184 13.11 -20.64 -15.05
CA VAL A 184 13.10 -19.64 -16.13
C VAL A 184 14.44 -19.62 -16.87
N SER A 185 14.43 -19.24 -18.14
CA SER A 185 15.67 -19.08 -18.91
C SER A 185 16.51 -17.88 -18.45
N SER A 186 15.86 -16.90 -17.84
CA SER A 186 16.48 -15.71 -17.24
C SER A 186 15.50 -15.05 -16.27
N LEU A 187 16.01 -14.22 -15.35
CA LEU A 187 15.19 -13.45 -14.39
C LEU A 187 14.54 -12.22 -15.03
N ARG A 188 14.37 -12.19 -16.34
CA ARG A 188 13.67 -11.10 -17.05
C ARG A 188 12.23 -11.03 -16.60
N LEU A 189 11.73 -9.81 -16.51
CA LEU A 189 10.34 -9.52 -16.08
C LEU A 189 9.31 -10.29 -16.91
N ASP A 190 9.47 -10.34 -18.24
CA ASP A 190 8.55 -11.09 -19.13
C ASP A 190 8.51 -12.60 -18.82
N ALA A 191 9.66 -13.19 -18.49
CA ALA A 191 9.75 -14.61 -18.17
C ALA A 191 9.17 -14.93 -16.78
N VAL A 192 9.49 -14.11 -15.78
CA VAL A 192 8.97 -14.31 -14.42
C VAL A 192 7.46 -14.00 -14.34
N CYS A 193 6.96 -12.96 -15.04
CA CYS A 193 5.53 -12.68 -15.16
C CYS A 193 4.76 -13.83 -15.81
N SER A 194 5.34 -14.49 -16.81
CA SER A 194 4.73 -15.67 -17.45
C SER A 194 4.44 -16.77 -16.43
N THR A 195 5.39 -17.03 -15.52
CA THR A 195 5.23 -18.01 -14.43
C THR A 195 4.25 -17.49 -13.36
N GLY A 196 4.48 -16.26 -12.84
CA GLY A 196 3.73 -15.73 -11.70
C GLY A 196 2.25 -15.49 -12.01
N PHE A 197 1.90 -15.04 -13.21
CA PHE A 197 0.53 -14.83 -13.65
C PHE A 197 -0.05 -16.00 -14.47
N ARG A 198 0.71 -17.09 -14.67
CA ARG A 198 0.29 -18.26 -15.45
C ARG A 198 -0.23 -17.88 -16.85
N MET A 199 0.58 -17.12 -17.58
CA MET A 199 0.23 -16.68 -18.93
C MET A 199 1.36 -16.93 -19.93
N ALA A 200 1.04 -16.88 -21.23
CA ALA A 200 2.06 -16.94 -22.27
C ALA A 200 3.04 -15.75 -22.15
N ARG A 201 4.34 -15.99 -22.40
CA ARG A 201 5.39 -14.98 -22.30
C ARG A 201 5.15 -13.76 -23.20
N GLY A 202 4.60 -13.98 -24.42
CA GLY A 202 4.22 -12.88 -25.33
C GLY A 202 3.19 -11.96 -24.68
N ARG A 203 2.14 -12.54 -24.07
CA ARG A 203 1.12 -11.76 -23.36
C ARG A 203 1.69 -11.00 -22.16
N ALA A 204 2.63 -11.59 -21.44
CA ALA A 204 3.34 -10.88 -20.35
C ALA A 204 4.13 -9.69 -20.90
N ALA A 205 4.83 -9.85 -22.03
CA ALA A 205 5.57 -8.77 -22.68
C ALA A 205 4.63 -7.63 -23.16
N ASP A 206 3.45 -7.97 -23.70
CA ASP A 206 2.44 -6.99 -24.13
C ASP A 206 1.88 -6.19 -22.92
N LEU A 207 1.58 -6.86 -21.80
CA LEU A 207 1.15 -6.20 -20.57
C LEU A 207 2.20 -5.25 -20.01
N ILE A 208 3.47 -5.64 -20.07
CA ILE A 208 4.58 -4.83 -19.59
C ILE A 208 4.74 -3.59 -20.50
N SER A 209 4.80 -3.78 -21.82
CA SER A 209 5.01 -2.69 -22.76
C SER A 209 3.86 -1.68 -22.76
N SER A 210 2.63 -2.12 -22.48
CA SER A 210 1.46 -1.26 -22.32
C SER A 210 1.37 -0.53 -20.97
N GLY A 211 2.37 -0.69 -20.07
CA GLY A 211 2.44 0.00 -18.78
C GLY A 211 1.51 -0.54 -17.69
N HIS A 212 0.91 -1.72 -17.89
CA HIS A 212 0.00 -2.33 -16.91
C HIS A 212 0.71 -3.14 -15.81
N VAL A 213 2.04 -3.21 -15.85
CA VAL A 213 2.85 -3.94 -14.87
C VAL A 213 3.68 -2.97 -14.04
N GLN A 214 3.68 -3.21 -12.74
CA GLN A 214 4.54 -2.50 -11.79
C GLN A 214 5.52 -3.49 -11.15
N VAL A 215 6.74 -3.03 -10.92
CA VAL A 215 7.77 -3.72 -10.13
C VAL A 215 8.07 -2.86 -8.93
N ASN A 216 7.86 -3.40 -7.73
CA ASN A 216 7.99 -2.65 -6.48
C ASN A 216 7.22 -1.32 -6.54
N TRP A 217 5.94 -1.41 -7.00
CA TRP A 217 4.99 -0.30 -7.15
C TRP A 217 5.41 0.82 -8.12
N ARG A 218 6.48 0.61 -8.90
CA ARG A 218 6.88 1.52 -9.99
C ARG A 218 6.46 0.93 -11.33
N ALA A 219 5.80 1.72 -12.16
CA ALA A 219 5.45 1.30 -13.52
C ALA A 219 6.70 0.88 -14.30
N CYS A 220 6.63 -0.25 -14.98
CA CYS A 220 7.73 -0.79 -15.76
C CYS A 220 7.23 -1.17 -17.16
N THR A 221 7.83 -0.58 -18.19
CA THR A 221 7.53 -0.87 -19.59
C THR A 221 8.62 -1.71 -20.27
N LYS A 222 9.71 -2.05 -19.54
CA LYS A 222 10.84 -2.80 -20.05
C LYS A 222 10.67 -4.30 -19.74
N ALA A 223 10.31 -5.10 -20.73
CA ALA A 223 10.10 -6.54 -20.58
C ALA A 223 11.39 -7.31 -20.20
N ASP A 224 12.55 -6.74 -20.53
CA ASP A 224 13.87 -7.30 -20.25
C ASP A 224 14.46 -6.87 -18.91
N LYS A 225 13.76 -6.06 -18.10
CA LYS A 225 14.20 -5.73 -16.76
C LYS A 225 14.46 -7.01 -15.96
N LEU A 226 15.65 -7.09 -15.34
CA LEU A 226 15.97 -8.20 -14.46
C LEU A 226 15.34 -7.99 -13.09
N LEU A 227 14.77 -9.07 -12.54
CA LEU A 227 14.21 -9.11 -11.19
C LEU A 227 15.22 -9.75 -10.23
N SER A 228 15.09 -9.37 -8.97
CA SER A 228 15.84 -9.92 -7.84
C SER A 228 14.89 -10.62 -6.86
N ALA A 229 15.43 -11.52 -6.03
CA ALA A 229 14.67 -12.09 -4.92
C ALA A 229 14.16 -10.96 -4.02
N GLY A 230 12.89 -11.06 -3.60
CA GLY A 230 12.18 -10.03 -2.84
C GLY A 230 11.34 -9.08 -3.71
N ASP A 231 11.60 -8.98 -5.01
CA ASP A 231 10.83 -8.09 -5.89
C ASP A 231 9.36 -8.50 -5.95
N THR A 232 8.49 -7.51 -5.78
CA THR A 232 7.04 -7.67 -5.93
C THR A 232 6.60 -7.14 -7.29
N VAL A 233 5.85 -7.94 -8.01
CA VAL A 233 5.28 -7.59 -9.31
C VAL A 233 3.77 -7.59 -9.22
N SER A 234 3.13 -6.51 -9.66
CA SER A 234 1.68 -6.40 -9.76
C SER A 234 1.27 -6.08 -11.20
N ALA A 235 0.12 -6.63 -11.62
CA ALA A 235 -0.46 -6.33 -12.92
C ALA A 235 -1.96 -6.13 -12.77
N ARG A 236 -2.47 -5.06 -13.37
CA ARG A 236 -3.89 -4.71 -13.32
C ARG A 236 -4.75 -5.84 -13.90
N GLY A 237 -5.68 -6.36 -13.10
CA GLY A 237 -6.57 -7.47 -13.48
C GLY A 237 -5.97 -8.88 -13.31
N PHE A 238 -4.70 -8.99 -12.91
CA PHE A 238 -4.03 -10.28 -12.70
C PHE A 238 -3.56 -10.50 -11.26
N GLY A 239 -3.62 -9.47 -10.41
CA GLY A 239 -3.19 -9.51 -9.03
C GLY A 239 -1.71 -9.18 -8.86
N LYS A 240 -1.09 -9.74 -7.82
CA LYS A 240 0.32 -9.52 -7.50
C LYS A 240 1.01 -10.84 -7.12
N PHE A 241 2.33 -10.88 -7.33
CA PHE A 241 3.20 -11.94 -6.82
C PHE A 241 4.54 -11.36 -6.35
N GLN A 242 5.23 -12.11 -5.51
CA GLN A 242 6.61 -11.82 -5.11
C GLN A 242 7.53 -12.92 -5.68
N LEU A 243 8.66 -12.53 -6.25
CA LEU A 243 9.77 -13.44 -6.53
C LEU A 243 10.47 -13.75 -5.20
N ALA A 244 10.01 -14.79 -4.51
CA ALA A 244 10.45 -15.08 -3.15
C ALA A 244 11.89 -15.56 -3.11
N GLU A 245 12.25 -16.48 -4.03
CA GLU A 245 13.58 -17.08 -4.05
C GLU A 245 14.10 -17.21 -5.48
N VAL A 246 15.41 -17.06 -5.62
CA VAL A 246 16.18 -17.35 -6.82
C VAL A 246 17.19 -18.45 -6.47
N GLY A 247 16.95 -19.63 -7.01
CA GLY A 247 17.78 -20.81 -6.74
C GLY A 247 18.92 -21.00 -7.74
N GLY A 248 19.51 -22.18 -7.72
CA GLY A 248 20.60 -22.55 -8.60
C GLY A 248 20.19 -22.76 -10.05
N VAL A 249 21.22 -22.84 -10.92
CA VAL A 249 21.04 -23.13 -12.34
C VAL A 249 20.90 -24.65 -12.54
N THR A 250 19.87 -25.07 -13.25
CA THR A 250 19.64 -26.47 -13.59
C THR A 250 20.66 -26.98 -14.64
N LYS A 251 20.74 -28.31 -14.79
CA LYS A 251 21.60 -28.94 -15.85
C LYS A 251 21.28 -28.44 -17.27
N LYS A 252 20.09 -27.89 -17.50
CA LYS A 252 19.65 -27.32 -18.79
C LYS A 252 19.88 -25.80 -18.88
N GLY A 253 20.69 -25.22 -18.00
CA GLY A 253 21.00 -23.77 -18.01
C GLY A 253 19.84 -22.86 -17.60
N ARG A 254 18.79 -23.37 -16.93
CA ARG A 254 17.65 -22.58 -16.45
C ARG A 254 17.80 -22.28 -14.96
N THR A 255 17.39 -21.10 -14.54
CA THR A 255 17.39 -20.66 -13.12
C THR A 255 16.12 -21.13 -12.43
N ALA A 256 16.26 -21.83 -11.30
CA ALA A 256 15.13 -22.19 -10.45
C ALA A 256 14.59 -20.93 -9.74
N ILE A 257 13.28 -20.79 -9.64
CA ILE A 257 12.62 -19.69 -8.94
C ILE A 257 11.47 -20.19 -8.08
N VAL A 258 11.20 -19.46 -6.99
CA VAL A 258 10.01 -19.61 -6.17
C VAL A 258 9.24 -18.29 -6.23
N VAL A 259 8.00 -18.34 -6.67
CA VAL A 259 7.09 -17.22 -6.77
C VAL A 259 5.96 -17.40 -5.77
N LYS A 260 5.71 -16.42 -4.89
CA LYS A 260 4.53 -16.37 -4.01
C LYS A 260 3.47 -15.50 -4.65
N ARG A 261 2.43 -16.12 -5.18
CA ARG A 261 1.28 -15.43 -5.77
C ARG A 261 0.23 -15.17 -4.71
N TYR A 262 -0.18 -13.94 -4.56
CA TYR A 262 -1.26 -13.54 -3.66
C TYR A 262 -2.62 -13.87 -4.31
N VAL A 263 -3.50 -14.60 -3.59
CA VAL A 263 -4.79 -15.11 -4.07
C VAL A 263 -5.93 -14.66 -3.16
#